data_d636af4ba4fc447fd50311d24fea84ef
#
_entry.id   d636af4ba4fc447fd50311d24fea84ef
#
_cell.length_a   1.000
_cell.length_b   1.000
_cell.length_c   1.000
_cell.angle_alpha   90.00
_cell.angle_beta   90.00
_cell.angle_gamma   90.00
#
_symmetry.space_group_name_H-M   'P 1'
#
loop_
_entity.id
_entity.type
_entity.pdbx_description
1 polymer ?
#
loop_
_entity_poly.entity_id
_entity_poly.type
_entity_poly.pdbx_seq_one_letter_code
_entity_poly.pdbx_strand_id
1 'polypeptide(L)'
;PAYGLDKDVDNAMTGFVSNPMDKSEASKIGIFGVAMYSWNIKKYDPEKSWEEACRQCMPEAPIAFLTFCAHNSDPGPNGHNFRRDESVQIKPVIDVFSQSFKLDKYLEFEASQLNALFSQMAVAPTMIYSQSPNKRLIRQINPWLRQFELVGNAGKETMEMANAWINKDEMSTW
;
A
#
# COMPACT_ATOMS: atom_id res chain seq x y z
N PRO A 1 -7.23 4.76 6.05
CA PRO A 1 -8.17 5.89 6.12
C PRO A 1 -9.40 5.58 6.97
N ALA A 2 -9.99 6.59 7.60
CA ALA A 2 -11.25 6.44 8.34
C ALA A 2 -12.42 6.75 7.39
N TYR A 3 -12.91 5.73 6.72
CA TYR A 3 -14.07 5.81 5.82
C TYR A 3 -15.41 5.72 6.57
N GLY A 4 -16.48 6.09 5.89
CA GLY A 4 -17.85 5.92 6.37
C GLY A 4 -18.23 6.82 7.54
N LEU A 5 -17.42 7.85 7.81
CA LEU A 5 -17.71 8.81 8.87
C LEU A 5 -18.74 9.84 8.38
N ASP A 6 -19.79 10.02 9.17
CA ASP A 6 -20.86 10.97 8.86
C ASP A 6 -20.36 12.42 8.97
N LYS A 7 -20.71 13.25 8.00
CA LYS A 7 -20.33 14.68 7.97
C LYS A 7 -21.33 15.59 8.65
N ASP A 8 -22.46 15.06 9.12
CA ASP A 8 -23.54 15.85 9.74
C ASP A 8 -23.60 15.72 11.27
N VAL A 9 -22.55 15.14 11.88
CA VAL A 9 -22.50 14.93 13.34
C VAL A 9 -21.83 16.08 14.11
N ASP A 10 -21.41 17.13 13.46
CA ASP A 10 -20.69 18.27 14.07
C ASP A 10 -21.47 18.95 15.21
N ASN A 11 -22.82 18.90 15.19
CA ASN A 11 -23.68 19.44 16.24
C ASN A 11 -24.23 18.37 17.21
N ALA A 12 -23.95 17.08 16.94
CA ALA A 12 -24.49 15.97 17.71
C ALA A 12 -23.45 15.31 18.64
N MET A 13 -22.16 15.63 18.46
CA MET A 13 -21.07 14.99 19.21
C MET A 13 -20.23 16.06 19.95
N THR A 14 -19.92 15.75 21.18
CA THR A 14 -19.06 16.60 22.04
C THR A 14 -17.59 16.18 22.03
N GLY A 15 -17.29 15.03 21.45
CA GLY A 15 -15.91 14.52 21.34
C GLY A 15 -15.83 13.11 20.78
N PHE A 16 -14.60 12.65 20.61
CA PHE A 16 -14.26 11.32 20.10
C PHE A 16 -13.35 10.59 21.08
N VAL A 17 -13.57 9.28 21.18
CA VAL A 17 -12.63 8.37 21.83
C VAL A 17 -12.11 7.41 20.78
N SER A 18 -10.80 7.34 20.62
CA SER A 18 -10.14 6.42 19.71
C SER A 18 -9.48 5.28 20.50
N ASN A 19 -9.69 4.06 20.05
CA ASN A 19 -9.02 2.86 20.59
C ASN A 19 -7.99 2.35 19.57
N PRO A 20 -6.72 2.85 19.62
CA PRO A 20 -5.69 2.46 18.69
C PRO A 20 -5.20 1.03 18.95
N MET A 21 -4.45 0.47 17.98
CA MET A 21 -3.77 -0.82 18.12
C MET A 21 -2.71 -0.79 19.24
N ASP A 22 -2.24 -1.96 19.63
CA ASP A 22 -1.10 -2.14 20.56
C ASP A 22 0.25 -1.60 20.01
N LYS A 23 0.33 -1.34 18.71
CA LYS A 23 1.49 -0.77 18.00
C LYS A 23 1.42 0.76 17.97
N SER A 24 1.88 1.39 19.04
CA SER A 24 1.70 2.83 19.27
C SER A 24 2.22 3.74 18.16
N GLU A 25 3.34 3.43 17.51
CA GLU A 25 3.87 4.24 16.42
C GLU A 25 3.06 4.02 15.14
N ALA A 26 2.75 2.77 14.79
CA ALA A 26 1.93 2.46 13.62
C ALA A 26 0.49 2.99 13.76
N SER A 27 -0.05 3.06 14.97
CA SER A 27 -1.37 3.64 15.26
C SER A 27 -1.50 5.11 14.91
N LYS A 28 -0.37 5.85 14.84
CA LYS A 28 -0.39 7.29 14.54
C LYS A 28 -1.07 7.61 13.22
N ILE A 29 -0.97 6.72 12.23
CA ILE A 29 -1.63 6.90 10.93
C ILE A 29 -3.16 6.94 11.09
N GLY A 30 -3.71 5.98 11.83
CA GLY A 30 -5.16 5.96 12.11
C GLY A 30 -5.61 7.10 13.01
N ILE A 31 -4.83 7.41 14.05
CA ILE A 31 -5.11 8.52 14.98
C ILE A 31 -5.10 9.87 14.24
N PHE A 32 -4.18 10.06 13.30
CA PHE A 32 -4.13 11.24 12.46
C PHE A 32 -5.45 11.43 11.67
N GLY A 33 -5.96 10.35 11.07
CA GLY A 33 -7.23 10.37 10.36
C GLY A 33 -8.40 10.79 11.25
N VAL A 34 -8.48 10.25 12.48
CA VAL A 34 -9.50 10.64 13.46
C VAL A 34 -9.35 12.10 13.87
N ALA A 35 -8.13 12.58 14.11
CA ALA A 35 -7.87 13.98 14.46
C ALA A 35 -8.27 14.93 13.33
N MET A 36 -7.93 14.61 12.09
CA MET A 36 -8.30 15.41 10.91
C MET A 36 -9.82 15.47 10.71
N TYR A 37 -10.51 14.35 10.90
CA TYR A 37 -11.97 14.33 10.88
C TYR A 37 -12.56 15.21 11.99
N SER A 38 -12.09 15.06 13.23
CA SER A 38 -12.57 15.84 14.39
C SER A 38 -12.34 17.35 14.23
N TRP A 39 -11.21 17.72 13.58
CA TRP A 39 -10.86 19.12 13.37
C TRP A 39 -11.74 19.82 12.35
N ASN A 40 -12.12 19.13 11.27
CA ASN A 40 -12.97 19.70 10.22
C ASN A 40 -13.80 18.63 9.52
N ILE A 41 -14.88 18.22 10.16
CA ILE A 41 -15.80 17.16 9.72
C ILE A 41 -16.28 17.39 8.28
N LYS A 42 -16.70 18.61 7.95
CA LYS A 42 -17.28 18.93 6.64
C LYS A 42 -16.28 18.80 5.47
N LYS A 43 -15.02 19.14 5.71
CA LYS A 43 -13.96 19.10 4.68
C LYS A 43 -13.08 17.85 4.75
N TYR A 44 -13.39 16.93 5.66
CA TYR A 44 -12.61 15.72 5.80
C TYR A 44 -12.61 14.90 4.51
N ASP A 45 -11.40 14.54 4.08
CA ASP A 45 -11.13 13.65 2.94
C ASP A 45 -10.27 12.48 3.46
N PRO A 46 -10.79 11.26 3.49
CA PRO A 46 -10.09 10.12 4.07
C PRO A 46 -8.80 9.76 3.34
N GLU A 47 -8.75 9.85 2.02
CA GLU A 47 -7.54 9.53 1.24
C GLU A 47 -6.44 10.57 1.46
N LYS A 48 -6.76 11.85 1.32
CA LYS A 48 -5.78 12.93 1.56
C LYS A 48 -5.26 12.91 2.99
N SER A 49 -6.14 12.68 3.95
CA SER A 49 -5.76 12.56 5.36
C SER A 49 -4.81 11.37 5.60
N TRP A 50 -5.07 10.24 4.95
CA TRP A 50 -4.24 9.05 5.07
C TRP A 50 -2.86 9.25 4.40
N GLU A 51 -2.81 9.82 3.21
CA GLU A 51 -1.55 10.14 2.54
C GLU A 51 -0.70 11.09 3.37
N GLU A 52 -1.30 12.14 3.92
CA GLU A 52 -0.63 13.09 4.79
C GLU A 52 -0.14 12.43 6.08
N ALA A 53 -0.95 11.57 6.69
CA ALA A 53 -0.53 10.78 7.86
C ALA A 53 0.71 9.93 7.57
N CYS A 54 0.76 9.25 6.42
CA CYS A 54 1.92 8.46 6.02
C CYS A 54 3.17 9.34 5.86
N ARG A 55 3.04 10.51 5.20
CA ARG A 55 4.13 11.47 5.02
C ARG A 55 4.67 12.02 6.35
N GLN A 56 3.77 12.35 7.26
CA GLN A 56 4.13 12.88 8.59
C GLN A 56 4.75 11.81 9.50
N CYS A 57 4.34 10.55 9.36
CA CYS A 57 4.92 9.45 10.14
C CYS A 57 6.33 9.04 9.68
N MET A 58 6.68 9.31 8.43
CA MET A 58 7.99 8.95 7.84
C MET A 58 8.47 10.05 6.87
N PRO A 59 8.77 11.24 7.38
CA PRO A 59 9.15 12.37 6.53
C PRO A 59 10.50 12.18 5.81
N GLU A 60 11.36 11.29 6.32
CA GLU A 60 12.67 11.01 5.71
C GLU A 60 12.58 10.05 4.52
N ALA A 61 11.53 9.21 4.45
CA ALA A 61 11.30 8.26 3.37
C ALA A 61 9.80 8.22 2.97
N PRO A 62 9.18 9.37 2.65
CA PRO A 62 7.73 9.48 2.54
C PRO A 62 7.15 8.63 1.38
N ILE A 63 7.85 8.54 0.25
CA ILE A 63 7.41 7.77 -0.91
C ILE A 63 7.50 6.27 -0.62
N ALA A 64 8.63 5.80 -0.08
CA ALA A 64 8.81 4.40 0.26
C ALA A 64 7.79 3.93 1.31
N PHE A 65 7.51 4.77 2.30
CA PHE A 65 6.54 4.46 3.35
C PHE A 65 5.10 4.50 2.83
N LEU A 66 4.76 5.46 1.97
CA LEU A 66 3.45 5.52 1.33
C LEU A 66 3.20 4.29 0.45
N THR A 67 4.20 3.87 -0.34
CA THR A 67 4.15 2.63 -1.13
C THR A 67 3.90 1.42 -0.23
N PHE A 68 4.66 1.27 0.85
CA PHE A 68 4.44 0.21 1.83
C PHE A 68 3.02 0.24 2.42
N CYS A 69 2.54 1.39 2.85
CA CYS A 69 1.20 1.54 3.44
C CYS A 69 0.08 1.26 2.42
N ALA A 70 0.27 1.61 1.14
CA ALA A 70 -0.72 1.38 0.09
C ALA A 70 -0.98 -0.11 -0.18
N HIS A 71 0.03 -0.95 0.05
CA HIS A 71 -0.05 -2.39 -0.12
C HIS A 71 -0.23 -3.17 1.20
N ASN A 72 -0.43 -2.47 2.32
CA ASN A 72 -0.66 -3.04 3.65
C ASN A 72 -1.78 -2.30 4.40
N SER A 73 -2.80 -1.85 3.69
CA SER A 73 -3.86 -1.02 4.27
C SER A 73 -5.19 -1.77 4.49
N ASP A 74 -5.34 -2.96 3.92
CA ASP A 74 -6.52 -3.79 4.14
C ASP A 74 -6.23 -4.80 5.27
N PRO A 75 -7.00 -4.76 6.38
CA PRO A 75 -6.87 -5.75 7.45
C PRO A 75 -7.42 -7.13 7.08
N GLY A 76 -7.93 -7.32 5.86
CA GLY A 76 -8.62 -8.53 5.44
C GLY A 76 -10.09 -8.61 5.89
N PRO A 77 -10.72 -9.78 5.80
CA PRO A 77 -12.10 -9.96 6.22
C PRO A 77 -12.28 -9.69 7.72
N ASN A 78 -13.01 -8.63 8.07
CA ASN A 78 -13.16 -8.17 9.46
C ASN A 78 -14.59 -7.80 9.86
N GLY A 79 -15.58 -8.06 9.00
CA GLY A 79 -16.97 -7.71 9.25
C GLY A 79 -17.30 -6.21 9.12
N HIS A 80 -16.35 -5.35 8.83
CA HIS A 80 -16.57 -3.94 8.56
C HIS A 80 -16.74 -3.70 7.06
N ASN A 81 -17.72 -2.86 6.70
CA ASN A 81 -17.99 -2.52 5.30
C ASN A 81 -17.11 -1.38 4.77
N PHE A 82 -16.53 -0.58 5.68
CA PHE A 82 -15.74 0.59 5.34
C PHE A 82 -14.26 0.30 5.57
N ARG A 83 -13.54 -0.01 4.50
CA ARG A 83 -12.10 -0.25 4.51
C ARG A 83 -11.50 0.23 3.20
N ARG A 84 -10.19 0.48 3.21
CA ARG A 84 -9.44 0.72 2.00
C ARG A 84 -8.98 -0.63 1.43
N ASP A 85 -9.28 -0.87 0.17
CA ASP A 85 -8.73 -2.02 -0.51
C ASP A 85 -7.21 -1.87 -0.71
N GLU A 86 -6.49 -2.96 -0.60
CA GLU A 86 -5.06 -2.98 -0.90
C GLU A 86 -4.81 -2.94 -2.40
N SER A 87 -3.67 -2.34 -2.76
CA SER A 87 -3.13 -2.44 -4.12
C SER A 87 -4.11 -1.99 -5.21
N VAL A 88 -5.04 -1.09 -4.88
CA VAL A 88 -6.11 -0.62 -5.78
C VAL A 88 -5.57 -0.18 -7.15
N GLN A 89 -4.41 0.50 -7.15
CA GLN A 89 -3.84 1.04 -8.39
C GLN A 89 -3.25 -0.03 -9.30
N ILE A 90 -2.73 -1.13 -8.74
CA ILE A 90 -2.02 -2.15 -9.50
C ILE A 90 -2.88 -3.37 -9.84
N LYS A 91 -3.92 -3.62 -9.05
CA LYS A 91 -4.80 -4.77 -9.29
C LYS A 91 -5.36 -4.86 -10.71
N PRO A 92 -5.86 -3.79 -11.33
CA PRO A 92 -6.32 -3.84 -12.72
C PRO A 92 -5.20 -4.22 -13.70
N VAL A 93 -3.98 -3.77 -13.48
CA VAL A 93 -2.82 -4.09 -14.34
C VAL A 93 -2.46 -5.57 -14.22
N ILE A 94 -2.48 -6.12 -13.00
CA ILE A 94 -2.28 -7.55 -12.75
C ILE A 94 -3.35 -8.37 -13.46
N ASP A 95 -4.60 -7.98 -13.33
CA ASP A 95 -5.73 -8.69 -13.91
C ASP A 95 -5.64 -8.72 -15.45
N VAL A 96 -5.35 -7.59 -16.08
CA VAL A 96 -5.17 -7.48 -17.54
C VAL A 96 -3.98 -8.31 -18.01
N PHE A 97 -2.81 -8.14 -17.38
CA PHE A 97 -1.62 -8.90 -17.74
C PHE A 97 -1.83 -10.41 -17.59
N SER A 98 -2.38 -10.85 -16.46
CA SER A 98 -2.61 -12.28 -16.17
C SER A 98 -3.58 -12.93 -17.16
N GLN A 99 -4.64 -12.21 -17.54
CA GLN A 99 -5.61 -12.72 -18.53
C GLN A 99 -4.98 -12.84 -19.92
N SER A 100 -4.22 -11.85 -20.35
CA SER A 100 -3.53 -11.88 -21.64
C SER A 100 -2.44 -12.94 -21.69
N PHE A 101 -1.68 -13.09 -20.62
CA PHE A 101 -0.63 -14.12 -20.53
C PHE A 101 -1.20 -15.55 -20.63
N LYS A 102 -2.38 -15.82 -20.05
CA LYS A 102 -3.09 -17.10 -20.21
C LYS A 102 -3.54 -17.39 -21.64
N LEU A 103 -3.53 -16.39 -22.51
CA LEU A 103 -3.85 -16.48 -23.93
C LEU A 103 -2.56 -16.37 -24.80
N ASP A 104 -1.42 -16.66 -24.22
CA ASP A 104 -0.09 -16.59 -24.86
C ASP A 104 0.23 -15.21 -25.44
N LYS A 105 -0.28 -14.15 -24.78
CA LYS A 105 -0.01 -12.76 -25.17
C LYS A 105 0.74 -12.03 -24.05
N TYR A 106 1.95 -11.59 -24.39
CA TYR A 106 2.74 -10.74 -23.50
C TYR A 106 2.46 -9.25 -23.76
N LEU A 107 2.03 -8.54 -22.74
CA LEU A 107 1.74 -7.13 -22.83
C LEU A 107 2.89 -6.32 -22.22
N GLU A 108 3.76 -5.78 -23.07
CA GLU A 108 4.99 -5.06 -22.69
C GLU A 108 4.72 -3.88 -21.76
N PHE A 109 3.65 -3.12 -22.01
CA PHE A 109 3.33 -1.95 -21.22
C PHE A 109 2.93 -2.33 -19.79
N GLU A 110 2.03 -3.28 -19.62
CA GLU A 110 1.59 -3.79 -18.32
C GLU A 110 2.75 -4.50 -17.60
N ALA A 111 3.55 -5.27 -18.33
CA ALA A 111 4.75 -5.91 -17.79
C ALA A 111 5.75 -4.87 -17.22
N SER A 112 5.97 -3.79 -17.95
CA SER A 112 6.85 -2.70 -17.50
C SER A 112 6.32 -2.01 -16.24
N GLN A 113 5.01 -1.76 -16.17
CA GLN A 113 4.37 -1.20 -14.98
C GLN A 113 4.51 -2.12 -13.76
N LEU A 114 4.26 -3.42 -13.94
CA LEU A 114 4.39 -4.42 -12.88
C LEU A 114 5.85 -4.53 -12.40
N ASN A 115 6.80 -4.55 -13.31
CA ASN A 115 8.23 -4.58 -12.98
C ASN A 115 8.67 -3.35 -12.18
N ALA A 116 8.22 -2.16 -12.58
CA ALA A 116 8.50 -0.92 -11.86
C ALA A 116 7.94 -0.96 -10.44
N LEU A 117 6.70 -1.43 -10.27
CA LEU A 117 6.08 -1.54 -8.95
C LEU A 117 6.80 -2.57 -8.07
N PHE A 118 7.03 -3.79 -8.56
CA PHE A 118 7.71 -4.82 -7.79
C PHE A 118 9.13 -4.40 -7.39
N SER A 119 9.81 -3.63 -8.26
CA SER A 119 11.09 -3.02 -7.92
C SER A 119 10.97 -1.99 -6.79
N GLN A 120 9.95 -1.15 -6.81
CA GLN A 120 9.67 -0.21 -5.72
C GLN A 120 9.36 -0.95 -4.41
N MET A 121 8.56 -2.01 -4.47
CA MET A 121 8.24 -2.84 -3.30
C MET A 121 9.50 -3.49 -2.70
N ALA A 122 10.38 -4.02 -3.53
CA ALA A 122 11.63 -4.66 -3.10
C ALA A 122 12.60 -3.67 -2.42
N VAL A 123 12.65 -2.42 -2.90
CA VAL A 123 13.60 -1.40 -2.43
C VAL A 123 13.06 -0.60 -1.24
N ALA A 124 11.75 -0.41 -1.14
CA ALA A 124 11.14 0.43 -0.13
C ALA A 124 11.54 0.08 1.32
N PRO A 125 11.60 -1.21 1.74
CA PRO A 125 12.05 -1.56 3.09
C PRO A 125 13.48 -1.11 3.39
N THR A 126 14.41 -1.28 2.45
CA THR A 126 15.80 -0.83 2.62
C THR A 126 15.87 0.69 2.81
N MET A 127 15.09 1.46 2.06
CA MET A 127 15.00 2.91 2.23
C MET A 127 14.45 3.28 3.62
N ILE A 128 13.39 2.61 4.05
CA ILE A 128 12.78 2.81 5.38
C ILE A 128 13.78 2.49 6.49
N TYR A 129 14.50 1.36 6.41
CA TYR A 129 15.49 0.98 7.42
C TYR A 129 16.65 1.96 7.52
N SER A 130 17.14 2.45 6.37
CA SER A 130 18.33 3.31 6.31
C SER A 130 18.03 4.76 6.68
N GLN A 131 16.89 5.28 6.27
CA GLN A 131 16.58 6.71 6.38
C GLN A 131 15.81 7.07 7.66
N SER A 132 14.97 6.16 8.18
CA SER A 132 14.14 6.51 9.32
C SER A 132 14.89 6.50 10.66
N PRO A 133 14.85 7.60 11.42
CA PRO A 133 15.32 7.65 12.79
C PRO A 133 14.36 6.96 13.78
N ASN A 134 13.09 6.73 13.41
CA ASN A 134 12.07 6.14 14.26
C ASN A 134 12.23 4.61 14.37
N LYS A 135 13.22 4.18 15.14
CA LYS A 135 13.51 2.75 15.35
C LYS A 135 12.37 1.99 16.04
N ARG A 136 11.49 2.70 16.75
CA ARG A 136 10.31 2.10 17.38
C ARG A 136 9.25 1.74 16.34
N LEU A 137 8.96 2.63 15.41
CA LEU A 137 8.06 2.34 14.29
C LEU A 137 8.60 1.17 13.46
N ILE A 138 9.88 1.22 13.07
CA ILE A 138 10.52 0.13 12.33
C ILE A 138 10.34 -1.21 13.04
N ARG A 139 10.61 -1.30 14.34
CA ARG A 139 10.42 -2.55 15.09
C ARG A 139 8.98 -3.05 15.07
N GLN A 140 8.02 -2.13 15.13
CA GLN A 140 6.59 -2.48 15.14
C GLN A 140 6.12 -3.04 13.80
N ILE A 141 6.65 -2.57 12.68
CA ILE A 141 6.23 -2.96 11.33
C ILE A 141 7.21 -3.93 10.63
N ASN A 142 8.30 -4.31 11.29
CA ASN A 142 9.36 -5.11 10.70
C ASN A 142 8.91 -6.43 10.03
N PRO A 143 8.00 -7.23 10.60
CA PRO A 143 7.53 -8.46 9.93
C PRO A 143 6.89 -8.17 8.57
N TRP A 144 6.09 -7.10 8.49
CA TRP A 144 5.42 -6.68 7.24
C TRP A 144 6.41 -6.09 6.23
N LEU A 145 7.41 -5.31 6.68
CA LEU A 145 8.48 -4.81 5.80
C LEU A 145 9.25 -5.95 5.14
N ARG A 146 9.61 -6.98 5.91
CA ARG A 146 10.29 -8.17 5.37
C ARG A 146 9.43 -8.92 4.36
N GLN A 147 8.15 -9.13 4.68
CA GLN A 147 7.23 -9.78 3.76
C GLN A 147 7.04 -8.96 2.48
N PHE A 148 6.98 -7.64 2.60
CA PHE A 148 6.86 -6.73 1.48
C PHE A 148 8.04 -6.80 0.51
N GLU A 149 9.26 -6.86 1.04
CA GLU A 149 10.49 -7.08 0.26
C GLU A 149 10.45 -8.41 -0.49
N LEU A 150 10.06 -9.49 0.18
CA LEU A 150 9.96 -10.82 -0.42
C LEU A 150 8.93 -10.85 -1.56
N VAL A 151 7.76 -10.24 -1.36
CA VAL A 151 6.72 -10.14 -2.40
C VAL A 151 7.22 -9.32 -3.58
N GLY A 152 7.91 -8.21 -3.34
CA GLY A 152 8.51 -7.39 -4.39
C GLY A 152 9.53 -8.18 -5.23
N ASN A 153 10.44 -8.90 -4.58
CA ASN A 153 11.43 -9.75 -5.27
C ASN A 153 10.77 -10.89 -6.05
N ALA A 154 9.83 -11.61 -5.45
CA ALA A 154 9.09 -12.67 -6.12
C ALA A 154 8.31 -12.15 -7.35
N GLY A 155 7.73 -10.95 -7.25
CA GLY A 155 7.07 -10.30 -8.37
C GLY A 155 8.02 -10.00 -9.52
N LYS A 156 9.22 -9.47 -9.24
CA LYS A 156 10.26 -9.25 -10.25
C LYS A 156 10.66 -10.54 -10.97
N GLU A 157 10.98 -11.58 -10.20
CA GLU A 157 11.33 -12.89 -10.74
C GLU A 157 10.20 -13.46 -11.60
N THR A 158 8.95 -13.28 -11.19
CA THR A 158 7.78 -13.70 -11.96
C THR A 158 7.71 -12.99 -13.31
N MET A 159 7.99 -11.68 -13.36
CA MET A 159 8.00 -10.94 -14.62
C MET A 159 9.17 -11.36 -15.53
N GLU A 160 10.34 -11.64 -14.96
CA GLU A 160 11.49 -12.18 -15.71
C GLU A 160 11.18 -13.57 -16.31
N MET A 161 10.55 -14.45 -15.53
CA MET A 161 10.10 -15.76 -15.98
C MET A 161 9.05 -15.65 -17.10
N ALA A 162 8.08 -14.76 -16.97
CA ALA A 162 7.05 -14.54 -17.98
C ALA A 162 7.65 -14.05 -19.30
N ASN A 163 8.60 -13.13 -19.25
CA ASN A 163 9.32 -12.65 -20.41
C ASN A 163 10.16 -13.77 -21.07
N ALA A 164 10.88 -14.55 -20.26
CA ALA A 164 11.68 -15.64 -20.76
C ALA A 164 10.85 -16.76 -21.41
N TRP A 165 9.64 -17.00 -20.88
CA TRP A 165 8.71 -17.99 -21.44
C TRP A 165 8.28 -17.60 -22.85
N ILE A 166 7.81 -16.40 -23.07
CA ILE A 166 7.36 -15.91 -24.37
C ILE A 166 8.51 -15.90 -25.40
N ASN A 167 9.69 -15.41 -25.00
CA ASN A 167 10.87 -15.37 -25.89
C ASN A 167 11.41 -16.76 -26.28
N LYS A 168 11.17 -17.80 -25.48
CA LYS A 168 11.54 -19.16 -25.83
C LYS A 168 10.65 -19.77 -26.91
N ASP A 169 9.39 -19.47 -26.92
CA ASP A 169 8.47 -19.90 -27.99
C ASP A 169 8.79 -19.21 -29.31
N GLU A 170 9.24 -17.95 -29.29
CA GLU A 170 9.74 -17.28 -30.50
C GLU A 170 11.02 -17.96 -31.07
N MET A 171 11.88 -18.48 -30.19
CA MET A 171 13.11 -19.22 -30.64
C MET A 171 12.85 -20.66 -31.12
N SER A 172 11.74 -21.27 -30.72
CA SER A 172 11.37 -22.62 -31.13
C SER A 172 10.66 -22.70 -32.48
N THR A 173 10.33 -21.56 -33.09
CA THR A 173 9.69 -21.43 -34.40
C THR A 173 10.67 -21.17 -35.54
N TRP A 174 11.99 -21.24 -35.31
CA TRP A 174 13.09 -21.26 -36.30
C TRP A 174 13.80 -22.62 -36.28
#